data_be9f40d0f521b3d4faf01101762d5a2b
#
_entry.id   be9f40d0f521b3d4faf01101762d5a2b
#
_cell.length_a   1.000
_cell.length_b   1.000
_cell.length_c   1.000
_cell.angle_alpha   90.00
_cell.angle_beta   90.00
_cell.angle_gamma   90.00
#
_symmetry.space_group_name_H-M   'P 1'
#
loop_
_entity.id
_entity.type
_entity.pdbx_description
1 polymer ?
#
loop_
_entity_poly.entity_id
_entity_poly.type
_entity_poly.pdbx_seq_one_letter_code
_entity_poly.pdbx_strand_id
1 'polypeptide(L)' 'MLKIKFEYCDEMSNGEWREQECIVSSVEECKRIYGLGIDCDYRITSVEEL' A
#
# COMPACT_ATOMS: atom_id res chain seq x y z
N MET A 1 -9.64 -9.55 9.54
CA MET A 1 -8.40 -8.90 9.09
C MET A 1 -8.24 -9.03 7.58
N LEU A 2 -7.60 -8.09 6.96
CA LEU A 2 -7.37 -8.11 5.52
C LEU A 2 -5.87 -8.20 5.23
N LYS A 3 -5.52 -9.02 4.27
CA LYS A 3 -4.16 -9.07 3.72
C LYS A 3 -4.17 -8.28 2.43
N ILE A 4 -3.48 -7.17 2.44
CA ILE A 4 -3.48 -6.24 1.30
C ILE A 4 -2.11 -6.25 0.65
N LYS A 5 -2.09 -6.51 -0.65
CA LYS A 5 -0.89 -6.39 -1.47
C LYS A 5 -1.02 -5.13 -2.31
N PHE A 6 0.01 -4.32 -2.31
CA PHE A 6 -0.01 -3.06 -3.03
C PHE A 6 1.38 -2.72 -3.56
N GLU A 7 1.38 -1.85 -4.54
CA GLU A 7 2.61 -1.27 -5.07
C GLU A 7 2.59 0.21 -4.75
N TYR A 8 3.75 0.76 -4.47
CA TYR A 8 3.88 2.19 -4.20
C TYR A 8 5.12 2.75 -4.88
N CYS A 9 5.06 4.05 -5.14
CA CYS A 9 6.15 4.78 -5.78
C CYS A 9 6.27 6.13 -5.09
N ASP A 10 7.43 6.41 -4.52
CA ASP A 10 7.68 7.68 -3.86
C ASP A 10 8.78 8.46 -4.59
N GLU A 11 9.03 9.70 -4.15
CA GLU A 11 10.03 10.56 -4.78
C GLU A 11 11.45 10.01 -4.65
N MET A 12 11.68 9.21 -3.65
CA MET A 12 13.01 8.64 -3.37
C MET A 12 13.32 7.43 -4.24
N SER A 13 12.33 6.87 -4.91
CA SER A 13 12.49 5.63 -5.67
C SER A 13 12.82 5.84 -7.16
N ASN A 14 12.97 7.09 -7.61
CA ASN A 14 13.26 7.42 -9.02
C ASN A 14 12.24 6.84 -10.00
N GLY A 15 10.98 6.80 -9.59
CA GLY A 15 9.92 6.28 -10.43
C GLY A 15 9.75 4.77 -10.41
N GLU A 16 10.51 4.07 -9.60
CA GLU A 16 10.36 2.63 -9.46
C GLU A 16 9.21 2.28 -8.52
N TRP A 17 8.41 1.32 -8.93
CA TRP A 17 7.33 0.80 -8.11
C TRP A 17 7.84 -0.36 -7.26
N ARG A 18 7.48 -0.35 -5.99
CA ARG A 18 7.87 -1.40 -5.04
C ARG A 18 6.62 -2.11 -4.55
N GLU A 19 6.72 -3.42 -4.40
CA GLU A 19 5.65 -4.23 -3.83
C GLU A 19 5.76 -4.30 -2.33
N GLN A 20 4.60 -4.27 -1.67
CA GLN A 20 4.51 -4.39 -0.22
C GLN A 20 3.23 -5.14 0.14
N GLU A 21 3.23 -5.75 1.31
CA GLU A 21 2.10 -6.50 1.82
C GLU A 21 1.88 -6.11 3.28
N CYS A 22 0.62 -6.01 3.68
CA CYS A 22 0.30 -5.71 5.07
C CYS A 22 -0.96 -6.45 5.50
N ILE A 23 -1.09 -6.67 6.80
CA ILE A 23 -2.29 -7.26 7.40
C ILE A 23 -2.88 -6.20 8.31
N VAL A 24 -4.08 -5.74 7.97
CA VAL A 24 -4.75 -4.62 8.65
C VAL A 24 -6.24 -4.90 8.74
N SER A 25 -6.96 -4.06 9.48
CA SER A 25 -8.41 -4.21 9.62
C SER A 25 -9.18 -3.61 8.45
N SER A 26 -8.59 -2.68 7.72
CA SER A 26 -9.23 -2.04 6.57
C SER A 26 -8.21 -1.48 5.59
N VAL A 27 -8.66 -1.21 4.37
CA VAL A 27 -7.83 -0.57 3.34
C VAL A 27 -7.39 0.81 3.81
N GLU A 28 -8.28 1.56 4.45
CA GLU A 28 -7.96 2.90 4.95
C GLU A 28 -6.85 2.87 6.00
N GLU A 29 -6.84 1.85 6.85
CA GLU A 29 -5.78 1.67 7.83
C GLU A 29 -4.43 1.45 7.14
N CYS A 30 -4.40 0.62 6.10
CA CYS A 30 -3.19 0.38 5.33
C CYS A 30 -2.67 1.68 4.71
N LYS A 31 -3.55 2.46 4.11
CA LYS A 31 -3.18 3.73 3.48
C LYS A 31 -2.59 4.71 4.51
N ARG A 32 -3.16 4.74 5.69
CA ARG A 32 -2.71 5.63 6.76
C ARG A 32 -1.34 5.23 7.29
N ILE A 33 -1.13 3.93 7.50
CA ILE A 33 0.14 3.42 8.04
C ILE A 33 1.30 3.70 7.09
N TYR A 34 1.07 3.52 5.80
CA TYR A 34 2.12 3.68 4.79
C TYR A 34 2.12 5.05 4.10
N GLY A 35 1.19 5.94 4.46
CA GLY A 35 1.11 7.27 3.86
C GLY A 35 0.71 7.24 2.39
N LEU A 36 -0.04 6.22 1.98
CA LEU A 36 -0.41 6.05 0.58
C LEU A 36 -1.37 7.14 0.13
N GLY A 37 -1.04 7.75 -1.01
CA GLY A 37 -1.82 8.85 -1.55
C GLY A 37 -1.49 10.20 -0.94
N ILE A 38 -0.60 10.24 0.06
CA ILE A 38 -0.13 11.48 0.71
C ILE A 38 1.34 11.69 0.38
N ASP A 39 2.18 10.72 0.78
CA ASP A 39 3.63 10.80 0.59
C ASP A 39 4.09 10.07 -0.68
N CYS A 40 3.26 9.24 -1.25
CA CYS A 40 3.61 8.44 -2.42
C CYS A 40 2.37 8.07 -3.22
N ASP A 41 2.58 7.71 -4.47
CA ASP A 41 1.54 7.12 -5.30
C ASP A 41 1.42 5.65 -4.94
N TYR A 42 0.24 5.07 -5.15
CA TYR A 42 0.02 3.68 -4.81
C TYR A 42 -0.99 3.03 -5.74
N ARG A 43 -0.97 1.70 -5.75
CA ARG A 43 -2.03 0.95 -6.39
C ARG A 43 -2.19 -0.39 -5.65
N ILE A 44 -3.43 -0.72 -5.33
CA ILE A 44 -3.75 -1.96 -4.62
C ILE A 44 -3.93 -3.05 -5.66
N THR A 45 -3.16 -4.13 -5.50
CA THR A 45 -3.17 -5.24 -6.45
C THR A 45 -3.99 -6.42 -5.96
N SER A 46 -4.16 -6.56 -4.64
CA SER A 46 -4.94 -7.67 -4.09
C SER A 46 -5.42 -7.33 -2.69
N VAL A 47 -6.64 -7.75 -2.38
CA VAL A 47 -7.21 -7.67 -1.03
C VAL A 47 -7.80 -9.03 -0.72
N GLU A 48 -7.31 -9.66 0.33
CA GLU A 48 -7.76 -10.97 0.75
C GLU A 48 -8.28 -10.90 2.17
N GLU A 49 -9.46 -11.45 2.40
CA GLU A 49 -10.03 -11.52 3.75
C GLU A 49 -9.52 -12.76 4.45
N LEU A 50 -8.98 -12.56 5.65
CA LEU A 50 -8.41 -13.64 6.47
C LEU A 50 -9.38 -14.13 7.53
#